data_0a1b26dffdc4bb0e728715e5558683a7
#
_entry.id   0a1b26dffdc4bb0e728715e5558683a7
#
_cell.length_a   1.000
_cell.length_b   1.000
_cell.length_c   1.000
_cell.angle_alpha   90.00
_cell.angle_beta   90.00
_cell.angle_gamma   90.00
#
_symmetry.space_group_name_H-M   'P 1'
#
loop_
_entity.id
_entity.type
_entity.pdbx_description
1 polymer ?
#
loop_
_entity_poly.entity_id
_entity_poly.type
_entity_poly.pdbx_seq_one_letter_code
_entity_poly.pdbx_strand_id
1 'polypeptide(L)'
;MVSLLIIAIPLISWATPNCQFPLNFDNFQSSTFNFQFSIFNFQPSIFNIPSTMKSLKELFRIGKGPSSSHTMGPQYAAKLFLERNAAAKSFEVTLYGSLAATGKGHQTDTAIIEVLSPAAPVEIIWRPSEFLPFHPNGMRFVAKDDKGKTIDDWTVYSVGGGAISEGKNNATYDTPEVYEIETMSDIMKWCYDNGRSYWEYVDIAEGPEIWDCLMTVWQTMQAAVERGINTEGRLPGPLNLARKAAKYYVKASGYQKNLQTRGLVYSYALAVSEENASGGIIVTAPTCGACGVLPAVLYHLSRGHHFSDEKILHAIATAGIVGNVVKTNASISGADVGCQGEVGVACAMASAAACQLFGGSPSQIEYAAEMGLEHHLGMTCDPVCGLVQIPCIERNAFAAARALDSNIFASFSDGIHRVSFDKVINVMKQTGHDLPSLYKETSEGGLAAMNV
;
A
#
# COMPACT_ATOMS: atom_id res chain seq x y z
N MET A 1 -23.29 -40.46 -47.72
CA MET A 1 -23.51 -39.26 -48.58
C MET A 1 -23.58 -38.07 -47.64
N VAL A 2 -22.48 -37.37 -47.51
CA VAL A 2 -22.41 -36.11 -46.75
C VAL A 2 -21.66 -35.12 -47.64
N SER A 3 -22.37 -34.10 -48.10
CA SER A 3 -21.85 -33.09 -49.02
C SER A 3 -21.08 -32.01 -48.23
N LEU A 4 -19.81 -31.83 -48.58
CA LEU A 4 -19.00 -30.66 -48.14
C LEU A 4 -19.43 -29.42 -48.96
N LEU A 5 -19.78 -28.36 -48.27
CA LEU A 5 -19.99 -27.06 -48.85
C LEU A 5 -18.73 -26.21 -48.63
N ILE A 6 -17.98 -25.93 -49.70
CA ILE A 6 -16.80 -25.04 -49.70
C ILE A 6 -17.32 -23.67 -50.08
N ILE A 7 -17.18 -22.70 -49.21
CA ILE A 7 -17.47 -21.28 -49.50
C ILE A 7 -16.12 -20.63 -49.83
N ALA A 8 -15.99 -20.21 -51.10
CA ALA A 8 -14.86 -19.42 -51.58
C ALA A 8 -15.09 -17.93 -51.31
N ILE A 9 -14.13 -17.28 -50.69
CA ILE A 9 -14.08 -15.80 -50.51
C ILE A 9 -13.17 -15.23 -51.60
N PRO A 10 -13.60 -14.22 -52.37
CA PRO A 10 -12.77 -13.66 -53.44
C PRO A 10 -11.74 -12.65 -52.83
N LEU A 11 -10.48 -12.83 -53.29
CA LEU A 11 -9.38 -11.90 -53.15
C LEU A 11 -9.65 -10.63 -53.99
N ILE A 12 -9.75 -9.47 -53.37
CA ILE A 12 -9.74 -8.18 -54.07
C ILE A 12 -8.28 -7.72 -54.15
N SER A 13 -7.76 -7.69 -55.39
CA SER A 13 -6.47 -7.10 -55.73
C SER A 13 -6.60 -5.59 -55.86
N TRP A 14 -5.79 -4.82 -55.16
CA TRP A 14 -5.52 -3.42 -55.49
C TRP A 14 -4.14 -3.30 -56.09
N ALA A 15 -4.08 -3.07 -57.42
CA ALA A 15 -2.91 -2.64 -58.11
C ALA A 15 -2.86 -1.13 -58.10
N THR A 16 -1.74 -0.53 -57.69
CA THR A 16 -1.35 0.85 -58.02
C THR A 16 -0.03 0.85 -58.73
N PRO A 17 0.17 1.71 -59.74
CA PRO A 17 1.27 1.61 -60.68
C PRO A 17 2.48 2.50 -60.30
N ASN A 18 3.66 2.04 -60.76
CA ASN A 18 4.87 2.78 -61.12
C ASN A 18 5.65 3.55 -60.04
N CYS A 19 6.72 2.93 -59.59
CA CYS A 19 8.01 3.61 -59.42
C CYS A 19 9.14 2.67 -59.92
N GLN A 20 9.63 2.92 -61.13
CA GLN A 20 10.87 2.33 -61.66
C GLN A 20 12.04 3.10 -61.09
N PHE A 21 12.95 2.42 -60.38
CA PHE A 21 14.31 2.88 -60.14
C PHE A 21 15.29 1.99 -60.92
N PRO A 22 16.19 2.53 -61.71
CA PRO A 22 17.19 1.74 -62.45
C PRO A 22 18.32 1.33 -61.51
N LEU A 23 18.51 0.02 -61.36
CA LEU A 23 19.70 -0.54 -60.72
C LEU A 23 20.82 -0.59 -61.76
N ASN A 24 21.86 0.24 -61.57
CA ASN A 24 23.10 0.18 -62.30
C ASN A 24 24.10 -0.68 -61.52
N PHE A 25 24.34 -1.90 -62.01
CA PHE A 25 25.38 -2.80 -61.49
C PHE A 25 26.60 -2.63 -62.37
N ASP A 26 27.54 -1.79 -61.95
CA ASP A 26 28.94 -1.88 -62.38
C ASP A 26 29.80 -1.08 -61.39
N ASN A 27 30.64 -1.79 -60.66
CA ASN A 27 31.86 -1.44 -59.95
C ASN A 27 31.91 -2.01 -58.52
N PHE A 28 32.13 -3.31 -58.43
CA PHE A 28 32.69 -3.89 -57.20
C PHE A 28 34.21 -3.95 -57.34
N GLN A 29 34.92 -2.94 -56.81
CA GLN A 29 36.31 -3.08 -56.43
C GLN A 29 36.37 -3.42 -54.93
N SER A 30 37.05 -4.51 -54.63
CA SER A 30 37.34 -4.99 -53.28
C SER A 30 38.18 -3.99 -52.49
N SER A 31 37.60 -3.38 -51.48
CA SER A 31 38.35 -2.69 -50.42
C SER A 31 38.14 -3.45 -49.12
N THR A 32 39.22 -4.02 -48.60
CA THR A 32 39.31 -4.63 -47.29
C THR A 32 39.08 -3.56 -46.23
N PHE A 33 37.89 -3.56 -45.61
CA PHE A 33 37.64 -2.74 -44.44
C PHE A 33 38.09 -3.49 -43.18
N ASN A 34 39.18 -3.04 -42.57
CA ASN A 34 39.56 -3.42 -41.22
C ASN A 34 38.60 -2.77 -40.24
N PHE A 35 37.68 -3.54 -39.67
CA PHE A 35 36.88 -3.13 -38.50
C PHE A 35 37.74 -3.23 -37.26
N GLN A 36 38.27 -2.12 -36.78
CA GLN A 36 38.74 -1.99 -35.40
C GLN A 36 37.54 -1.84 -34.51
N PHE A 37 37.23 -2.89 -33.75
CA PHE A 37 36.30 -2.79 -32.62
C PHE A 37 36.94 -1.95 -31.53
N SER A 38 36.63 -0.67 -31.44
CA SER A 38 36.83 0.11 -30.24
C SER A 38 35.77 -0.32 -29.23
N ILE A 39 36.21 -1.07 -28.20
CA ILE A 39 35.40 -1.33 -27.03
C ILE A 39 35.20 0.02 -26.33
N PHE A 40 34.06 0.66 -26.58
CA PHE A 40 33.61 1.75 -25.73
C PHE A 40 33.28 1.13 -24.35
N ASN A 41 34.22 1.27 -23.45
CA ASN A 41 33.90 1.12 -22.02
C ASN A 41 32.91 2.22 -21.64
N PHE A 42 31.60 1.91 -21.71
CA PHE A 42 30.59 2.68 -21.07
C PHE A 42 30.77 2.45 -19.58
N GLN A 43 31.59 3.26 -18.92
CA GLN A 43 31.40 3.50 -17.50
C GLN A 43 30.10 4.28 -17.38
N PRO A 44 29.06 3.75 -16.69
CA PRO A 44 27.92 4.55 -16.36
C PRO A 44 28.45 5.70 -15.50
N SER A 45 28.40 6.93 -16.02
CA SER A 45 28.54 8.11 -15.21
C SER A 45 27.41 8.04 -14.19
N ILE A 46 27.77 7.72 -12.95
CA ILE A 46 26.87 7.81 -11.81
C ILE A 46 26.58 9.31 -11.67
N PHE A 47 25.54 9.77 -12.37
CA PHE A 47 24.85 10.97 -11.98
C PHE A 47 24.23 10.63 -10.63
N ASN A 48 24.74 11.20 -9.55
CA ASN A 48 24.06 11.26 -8.28
C ASN A 48 22.79 12.10 -8.46
N ILE A 49 21.76 11.51 -9.06
CA ILE A 49 20.39 12.03 -8.98
C ILE A 49 19.95 11.66 -7.55
N PRO A 50 19.53 12.61 -6.73
CA PRO A 50 19.06 12.28 -5.40
C PRO A 50 17.89 11.30 -5.52
N SER A 51 17.95 10.16 -4.83
CA SER A 51 16.84 9.22 -4.71
C SER A 51 15.64 9.96 -4.13
N THR A 52 14.46 9.74 -4.66
CA THR A 52 13.26 10.51 -4.32
C THR A 52 12.21 9.71 -3.56
N MET A 53 12.20 8.37 -3.68
CA MET A 53 11.28 7.51 -2.93
C MET A 53 12.04 6.50 -2.07
N LYS A 54 11.47 6.21 -0.90
CA LYS A 54 12.02 5.28 0.09
C LYS A 54 11.81 3.83 -0.31
N SER A 55 12.61 2.93 0.31
CA SER A 55 12.48 1.48 0.16
C SER A 55 11.08 0.97 0.51
N LEU A 56 10.62 -0.09 -0.17
CA LEU A 56 9.35 -0.79 0.13
C LEU A 56 9.32 -1.39 1.55
N LYS A 57 10.48 -1.58 2.19
CA LYS A 57 10.58 -1.99 3.59
C LYS A 57 9.88 -1.01 4.54
N GLU A 58 9.73 0.26 4.13
CA GLU A 58 8.98 1.26 4.89
C GLU A 58 7.46 1.17 4.68
N LEU A 59 7.03 0.73 3.49
CA LEU A 59 5.62 0.58 3.18
C LEU A 59 5.03 -0.68 3.82
N PHE A 60 5.74 -1.81 3.70
CA PHE A 60 5.34 -3.10 4.24
C PHE A 60 5.93 -3.34 5.63
N ARG A 61 5.29 -2.80 6.66
CA ARG A 61 5.70 -3.00 8.04
C ARG A 61 4.93 -4.14 8.70
N ILE A 62 5.65 -5.02 9.37
CA ILE A 62 5.07 -6.11 10.16
C ILE A 62 4.93 -5.65 11.61
N GLY A 63 3.74 -5.78 12.18
CA GLY A 63 3.49 -5.40 13.56
C GLY A 63 2.07 -5.67 14.04
N LYS A 64 1.80 -5.25 15.28
CA LYS A 64 0.48 -5.38 15.89
C LYS A 64 -0.43 -4.24 15.45
N GLY A 65 -1.69 -4.58 15.09
CA GLY A 65 -2.74 -3.58 14.91
C GLY A 65 -3.17 -2.92 16.22
N PRO A 66 -4.23 -2.12 16.19
CA PRO A 66 -5.17 -1.94 15.08
C PRO A 66 -4.80 -0.83 14.08
N SER A 67 -3.91 0.11 14.42
CA SER A 67 -3.62 1.28 13.57
C SER A 67 -2.13 1.47 13.32
N SER A 68 -1.74 1.74 12.09
CA SER A 68 -0.34 2.07 11.78
C SER A 68 0.04 3.45 12.30
N SER A 69 -0.82 4.45 12.16
CA SER A 69 -0.56 5.81 12.63
C SER A 69 -0.77 5.99 14.13
N HIS A 70 -1.74 5.27 14.73
CA HIS A 70 -2.10 5.47 16.14
C HIS A 70 -1.55 4.39 17.08
N THR A 71 -1.07 3.25 16.58
CA THR A 71 -0.48 2.17 17.39
C THR A 71 0.99 1.96 17.05
N MET A 72 1.31 1.57 15.80
CA MET A 72 2.68 1.23 15.39
C MET A 72 3.63 2.45 15.46
N GLY A 73 3.20 3.61 14.92
CA GLY A 73 4.01 4.84 14.94
C GLY A 73 4.35 5.31 16.35
N PRO A 74 3.36 5.48 17.26
CA PRO A 74 3.61 5.79 18.66
C PRO A 74 4.44 4.75 19.40
N GLN A 75 4.23 3.45 19.13
CA GLN A 75 5.06 2.39 19.70
C GLN A 75 6.52 2.50 19.25
N TYR A 76 6.74 2.79 17.98
CA TYR A 76 8.08 2.97 17.43
C TYR A 76 8.76 4.22 18.01
N ALA A 77 8.04 5.34 18.12
CA ALA A 77 8.54 6.54 18.78
C ALA A 77 8.92 6.29 20.25
N ALA A 78 8.08 5.56 20.99
CA ALA A 78 8.34 5.19 22.36
C ALA A 78 9.62 4.33 22.49
N LYS A 79 9.87 3.39 21.58
CA LYS A 79 11.10 2.58 21.55
C LYS A 79 12.35 3.44 21.36
N LEU A 80 12.34 4.31 20.36
CA LEU A 80 13.46 5.22 20.10
C LEU A 80 13.71 6.17 21.26
N PHE A 81 12.64 6.67 21.91
CA PHE A 81 12.77 7.55 23.07
C PHE A 81 13.33 6.82 24.29
N LEU A 82 12.91 5.57 24.51
CA LEU A 82 13.45 4.71 25.59
C LEU A 82 14.94 4.41 25.39
N GLU A 83 15.34 4.06 24.16
CA GLU A 83 16.76 3.80 23.84
C GLU A 83 17.66 4.97 24.18
N ARG A 84 17.21 6.20 23.95
CA ARG A 84 17.93 7.44 24.31
C ARG A 84 17.89 7.76 25.79
N ASN A 85 16.86 7.28 26.51
CA ASN A 85 16.55 7.70 27.88
C ASN A 85 16.41 6.52 28.86
N ALA A 86 17.21 5.47 28.71
CA ALA A 86 17.14 4.24 29.53
C ALA A 86 17.33 4.49 31.04
N ALA A 87 17.95 5.62 31.42
CA ALA A 87 18.19 5.99 32.82
C ALA A 87 17.07 6.86 33.45
N ALA A 88 16.05 7.24 32.68
CA ALA A 88 14.92 8.05 33.14
C ALA A 88 14.19 7.38 34.31
N LYS A 89 13.63 8.21 35.20
CA LYS A 89 12.87 7.75 36.38
C LYS A 89 11.36 7.90 36.22
N SER A 90 10.91 8.71 35.27
CA SER A 90 9.53 8.77 34.80
C SER A 90 9.45 9.32 33.40
N PHE A 91 8.35 8.99 32.73
CA PHE A 91 8.00 9.48 31.42
C PHE A 91 6.66 10.19 31.43
N GLU A 92 6.56 11.29 30.68
CA GLU A 92 5.31 11.98 30.41
C GLU A 92 5.13 12.02 28.88
N VAL A 93 3.98 11.59 28.38
CA VAL A 93 3.70 11.59 26.94
C VAL A 93 2.40 12.34 26.68
N THR A 94 2.50 13.45 25.94
CA THR A 94 1.34 14.21 25.51
C THR A 94 0.95 13.84 24.08
N LEU A 95 -0.31 13.47 23.89
CA LEU A 95 -0.91 13.13 22.59
C LEU A 95 -1.77 14.31 22.13
N TYR A 96 -1.68 14.69 20.86
CA TYR A 96 -2.36 15.84 20.27
C TYR A 96 -3.30 15.43 19.12
N GLY A 97 -4.30 16.28 18.84
CA GLY A 97 -5.19 16.18 17.69
C GLY A 97 -5.80 14.80 17.50
N SER A 98 -5.67 14.22 16.33
CA SER A 98 -6.26 12.90 15.99
C SER A 98 -5.72 11.77 16.87
N LEU A 99 -4.44 11.77 17.23
CA LEU A 99 -3.87 10.78 18.17
C LEU A 99 -4.57 10.80 19.53
N ALA A 100 -4.99 11.96 20.00
CA ALA A 100 -5.71 12.07 21.26
C ALA A 100 -7.20 11.78 21.10
N ALA A 101 -7.82 12.23 20.00
CA ALA A 101 -9.26 12.10 19.78
C ALA A 101 -9.69 10.63 19.61
N THR A 102 -8.91 9.82 18.91
CA THR A 102 -9.22 8.40 18.64
C THR A 102 -8.30 7.42 19.34
N GLY A 103 -7.29 7.90 20.05
CA GLY A 103 -6.17 7.10 20.56
C GLY A 103 -6.57 5.97 21.52
N LYS A 104 -7.61 6.15 22.35
CA LYS A 104 -8.11 5.07 23.21
C LYS A 104 -8.68 3.91 22.39
N GLY A 105 -9.44 4.20 21.35
CA GLY A 105 -9.97 3.19 20.43
C GLY A 105 -8.89 2.48 19.62
N HIS A 106 -7.81 3.19 19.33
CA HIS A 106 -6.64 2.67 18.62
C HIS A 106 -5.55 2.11 19.53
N GLN A 107 -5.77 2.06 20.86
CA GLN A 107 -4.81 1.53 21.85
C GLN A 107 -3.46 2.28 21.82
N THR A 108 -3.46 3.59 21.54
CA THR A 108 -2.25 4.41 21.46
C THR A 108 -1.50 4.46 22.78
N ASP A 109 -2.23 4.70 23.87
CA ASP A 109 -1.70 4.66 25.24
C ASP A 109 -1.12 3.29 25.59
N THR A 110 -1.88 2.23 25.33
CA THR A 110 -1.42 0.84 25.57
C THR A 110 -0.10 0.56 24.86
N ALA A 111 0.01 0.94 23.57
CA ALA A 111 1.21 0.71 22.76
C ALA A 111 2.45 1.48 23.30
N ILE A 112 2.25 2.68 23.82
CA ILE A 112 3.32 3.50 24.44
C ILE A 112 3.69 2.93 25.82
N ILE A 113 2.68 2.64 26.64
CA ILE A 113 2.87 2.10 28.00
C ILE A 113 3.57 0.75 27.96
N GLU A 114 3.21 -0.17 27.06
CA GLU A 114 3.88 -1.46 26.88
C GLU A 114 5.40 -1.32 26.68
N VAL A 115 5.83 -0.24 26.04
CA VAL A 115 7.28 0.00 25.76
C VAL A 115 7.95 0.68 26.94
N LEU A 116 7.38 1.72 27.50
CA LEU A 116 8.05 2.59 28.47
C LEU A 116 7.89 2.11 29.91
N SER A 117 6.74 1.51 30.29
CA SER A 117 6.43 1.14 31.69
C SER A 117 7.36 0.08 32.30
N PRO A 118 7.99 -0.85 31.54
CA PRO A 118 8.97 -1.76 32.11
C PRO A 118 10.22 -1.04 32.63
N ALA A 119 10.54 0.16 32.15
CA ALA A 119 11.69 0.96 32.54
C ALA A 119 11.37 1.95 33.69
N ALA A 120 10.23 2.67 33.57
CA ALA A 120 9.81 3.67 34.55
C ALA A 120 8.31 4.02 34.43
N PRO A 121 7.68 4.64 35.45
CA PRO A 121 6.28 5.09 35.37
C PRO A 121 6.03 6.02 34.20
N VAL A 122 4.85 5.86 33.56
CA VAL A 122 4.43 6.62 32.39
C VAL A 122 3.11 7.33 32.67
N GLU A 123 3.05 8.63 32.38
CA GLU A 123 1.85 9.44 32.38
C GLU A 123 1.44 9.80 30.94
N ILE A 124 0.18 9.57 30.56
CA ILE A 124 -0.36 9.95 29.26
C ILE A 124 -1.29 11.15 29.42
N ILE A 125 -0.99 12.23 28.70
CA ILE A 125 -1.77 13.46 28.67
C ILE A 125 -2.49 13.56 27.31
N TRP A 126 -3.81 13.75 27.33
CA TRP A 126 -4.67 13.82 26.16
C TRP A 126 -5.02 15.27 25.80
N ARG A 127 -4.75 15.69 24.57
CA ARG A 127 -5.02 17.03 24.04
C ARG A 127 -5.75 16.97 22.68
N PRO A 128 -7.00 16.45 22.64
CA PRO A 128 -7.71 16.21 21.37
C PRO A 128 -8.04 17.48 20.58
N SER A 129 -8.19 18.63 21.25
CA SER A 129 -8.52 19.90 20.61
C SER A 129 -7.29 20.73 20.23
N GLU A 130 -6.08 20.26 20.57
CA GLU A 130 -4.82 20.95 20.25
C GLU A 130 -4.14 20.25 19.06
N PHE A 131 -3.90 20.99 17.98
CA PHE A 131 -3.22 20.50 16.78
C PHE A 131 -1.85 21.14 16.66
N LEU A 132 -0.81 20.32 16.51
CA LEU A 132 0.53 20.81 16.22
C LEU A 132 0.64 21.16 14.71
N PRO A 133 1.48 22.16 14.35
CA PRO A 133 1.45 22.76 13.01
C PRO A 133 1.82 21.82 11.85
N PHE A 134 2.61 20.76 12.10
CA PHE A 134 3.16 19.92 11.03
C PHE A 134 2.22 18.81 10.60
N HIS A 135 1.58 18.10 11.55
CA HIS A 135 0.70 16.96 11.24
C HIS A 135 -0.32 16.77 12.37
N PRO A 136 -1.57 16.30 12.06
CA PRO A 136 -2.62 16.06 13.08
C PRO A 136 -2.24 15.03 14.14
N ASN A 137 -1.31 14.10 13.84
CA ASN A 137 -0.89 13.03 14.75
C ASN A 137 0.40 13.42 15.49
N GLY A 138 0.37 14.51 16.24
CA GLY A 138 1.48 14.97 17.06
C GLY A 138 1.56 14.24 18.41
N MET A 139 2.79 14.01 18.91
CA MET A 139 3.08 13.50 20.24
C MET A 139 4.35 14.13 20.79
N ARG A 140 4.39 14.34 22.11
CA ARG A 140 5.56 14.90 22.80
C ARG A 140 5.93 13.96 23.95
N PHE A 141 7.17 13.53 23.98
CA PHE A 141 7.76 12.69 25.00
C PHE A 141 8.67 13.51 25.88
N VAL A 142 8.54 13.37 27.20
CA VAL A 142 9.39 14.00 28.20
C VAL A 142 9.92 12.95 29.16
N ALA A 143 11.25 12.89 29.32
CA ALA A 143 11.92 12.05 30.30
C ALA A 143 12.35 12.90 31.49
N LYS A 144 12.17 12.38 32.72
CA LYS A 144 12.48 13.08 33.96
C LYS A 144 13.43 12.26 34.84
N ASP A 145 14.25 12.96 35.61
CA ASP A 145 15.13 12.38 36.63
C ASP A 145 14.40 12.06 37.97
N ASP A 146 15.14 11.63 38.98
CA ASP A 146 14.63 11.33 40.33
C ASP A 146 14.09 12.54 41.09
N LYS A 147 14.41 13.77 40.65
CA LYS A 147 13.95 15.03 41.21
C LYS A 147 12.78 15.63 40.40
N GLY A 148 12.29 14.91 39.38
CA GLY A 148 11.24 15.37 38.48
C GLY A 148 11.72 16.41 37.45
N LYS A 149 13.03 16.67 37.32
CA LYS A 149 13.57 17.57 36.33
C LYS A 149 13.64 16.94 34.97
N THR A 150 13.21 17.65 33.93
CA THR A 150 13.29 17.20 32.52
C THR A 150 14.75 17.00 32.11
N ILE A 151 15.06 15.81 31.58
CA ILE A 151 16.36 15.43 31.01
C ILE A 151 16.33 15.33 29.49
N ASP A 152 15.17 15.04 28.90
CA ASP A 152 14.96 15.04 27.45
C ASP A 152 13.50 15.42 27.13
N ASP A 153 13.29 16.11 26.01
CA ASP A 153 12.01 16.62 25.53
C ASP A 153 11.97 16.51 24.01
N TRP A 154 11.11 15.64 23.49
CA TRP A 154 11.07 15.31 22.09
C TRP A 154 9.65 15.35 21.51
N THR A 155 9.48 16.19 20.49
CA THR A 155 8.23 16.25 19.72
C THR A 155 8.38 15.54 18.39
N VAL A 156 7.44 14.64 18.09
CA VAL A 156 7.46 13.78 16.90
C VAL A 156 6.04 13.55 16.40
N TYR A 157 5.90 13.24 15.11
CA TYR A 157 4.62 13.07 14.44
C TYR A 157 4.53 11.68 13.82
N SER A 158 3.37 11.04 13.90
CA SER A 158 3.09 9.82 13.16
C SER A 158 2.48 10.18 11.80
N VAL A 159 3.23 9.96 10.72
CA VAL A 159 2.92 10.45 9.36
C VAL A 159 2.24 9.41 8.47
N GLY A 160 1.67 8.35 9.04
CA GLY A 160 0.99 7.27 8.32
C GLY A 160 1.88 6.05 8.08
N GLY A 161 1.26 4.88 7.85
CA GLY A 161 1.95 3.62 7.61
C GLY A 161 2.87 3.13 8.75
N GLY A 162 2.80 3.74 9.94
CA GLY A 162 3.72 3.47 11.06
C GLY A 162 5.03 4.26 11.01
N ALA A 163 5.18 5.17 10.05
CA ALA A 163 6.33 6.07 9.95
C ALA A 163 6.19 7.25 10.92
N ILE A 164 7.33 7.78 11.37
CA ILE A 164 7.40 8.96 12.23
C ILE A 164 8.30 10.04 11.62
N SER A 165 8.06 11.30 11.97
CA SER A 165 8.82 12.46 11.50
C SER A 165 8.97 13.50 12.61
N GLU A 166 10.10 14.19 12.68
CA GLU A 166 10.33 15.32 13.58
C GLU A 166 9.84 16.67 13.00
N GLY A 167 9.27 16.68 11.80
CA GLY A 167 8.81 17.90 11.14
C GLY A 167 9.83 18.45 10.13
N LYS A 168 10.10 19.75 10.16
CA LYS A 168 10.79 20.51 9.11
C LYS A 168 12.10 19.94 8.53
N ASN A 169 12.75 18.98 9.17
CA ASN A 169 14.03 18.42 8.73
C ASN A 169 13.94 17.03 8.10
N ASN A 170 12.73 16.55 7.75
CA ASN A 170 12.51 15.26 7.06
C ASN A 170 13.33 14.07 7.58
N ALA A 171 13.80 14.11 8.81
CA ALA A 171 14.42 12.97 9.44
C ALA A 171 13.32 11.94 9.77
N THR A 172 12.90 11.21 8.74
CA THR A 172 12.25 9.92 8.95
C THR A 172 13.36 8.96 9.28
N TYR A 173 13.28 8.37 10.47
CA TYR A 173 14.29 7.43 10.92
C TYR A 173 14.35 6.21 9.99
N ASP A 174 15.53 5.92 9.50
CA ASP A 174 16.09 4.61 9.11
C ASP A 174 15.73 3.94 7.79
N THR A 175 14.94 4.50 6.87
CA THR A 175 14.75 3.83 5.58
C THR A 175 15.41 4.63 4.46
N PRO A 176 16.35 4.02 3.70
CA PRO A 176 17.04 4.72 2.62
C PRO A 176 16.05 5.06 1.49
N GLU A 177 16.32 6.18 0.84
CA GLU A 177 15.73 6.49 -0.47
C GLU A 177 16.50 5.69 -1.52
N VAL A 178 15.77 4.91 -2.32
CA VAL A 178 16.39 3.97 -3.28
C VAL A 178 15.84 4.12 -4.69
N TYR A 179 14.70 4.82 -4.87
CA TYR A 179 14.08 5.00 -6.18
C TYR A 179 14.32 6.41 -6.71
N GLU A 180 14.82 6.49 -7.94
CA GLU A 180 15.09 7.76 -8.62
C GLU A 180 13.85 8.37 -9.29
N ILE A 181 12.85 7.54 -9.63
CA ILE A 181 11.62 7.96 -10.32
C ILE A 181 10.45 7.92 -9.33
N GLU A 182 9.70 9.01 -9.25
CA GLU A 182 8.61 9.18 -8.28
C GLU A 182 7.20 9.14 -8.88
N THR A 183 7.06 9.13 -10.23
CA THR A 183 5.75 9.08 -10.89
C THR A 183 5.50 7.73 -11.56
N MET A 184 4.25 7.27 -11.56
CA MET A 184 3.88 6.01 -12.20
C MET A 184 4.05 6.09 -13.71
N SER A 185 3.78 7.24 -14.33
CA SER A 185 3.95 7.47 -15.77
C SER A 185 5.40 7.34 -16.21
N ASP A 186 6.36 7.87 -15.44
CA ASP A 186 7.77 7.79 -15.75
C ASP A 186 8.34 6.37 -15.50
N ILE A 187 7.87 5.67 -14.43
CA ILE A 187 8.23 4.27 -14.20
C ILE A 187 7.67 3.39 -15.35
N MET A 188 6.43 3.63 -15.78
CA MET A 188 5.84 2.94 -16.93
C MET A 188 6.67 3.17 -18.21
N LYS A 189 7.08 4.42 -18.46
CA LYS A 189 7.97 4.74 -19.56
C LYS A 189 9.30 3.99 -19.45
N TRP A 190 9.91 3.96 -18.27
CA TRP A 190 11.12 3.17 -18.01
C TRP A 190 10.91 1.69 -18.34
N CYS A 191 9.74 1.10 -17.95
CA CYS A 191 9.42 -0.29 -18.27
C CYS A 191 9.42 -0.54 -19.79
N TYR A 192 8.78 0.35 -20.57
CA TYR A 192 8.74 0.21 -22.02
C TYR A 192 10.11 0.44 -22.68
N ASP A 193 10.84 1.44 -22.25
CA ASP A 193 12.17 1.77 -22.81
C ASP A 193 13.18 0.65 -22.59
N ASN A 194 13.03 -0.12 -21.50
CA ASN A 194 13.93 -1.22 -21.13
C ASN A 194 13.36 -2.63 -21.43
N GLY A 195 12.12 -2.75 -21.92
CA GLY A 195 11.46 -4.03 -22.13
C GLY A 195 11.27 -4.83 -20.85
N ARG A 196 10.95 -4.15 -19.74
CA ARG A 196 10.84 -4.70 -18.38
C ARG A 196 9.48 -4.40 -17.77
N SER A 197 9.23 -4.94 -16.56
CA SER A 197 8.03 -4.74 -15.76
C SER A 197 8.32 -3.98 -14.46
N TYR A 198 7.27 -3.59 -13.73
CA TYR A 198 7.40 -2.84 -12.47
C TYR A 198 8.21 -3.56 -11.40
N TRP A 199 8.03 -4.89 -11.25
CA TRP A 199 8.79 -5.65 -10.26
C TRP A 199 10.29 -5.71 -10.58
N GLU A 200 10.67 -5.67 -11.87
CA GLU A 200 12.09 -5.61 -12.27
C GLU A 200 12.70 -4.23 -12.00
N TYR A 201 11.89 -3.15 -12.05
CA TYR A 201 12.31 -1.84 -11.57
C TYR A 201 12.60 -1.86 -10.06
N VAL A 202 11.75 -2.54 -9.29
CA VAL A 202 11.97 -2.75 -7.85
C VAL A 202 13.25 -3.56 -7.60
N ASP A 203 13.46 -4.67 -8.32
CA ASP A 203 14.65 -5.52 -8.19
C ASP A 203 15.95 -4.73 -8.39
N ILE A 204 15.99 -3.87 -9.41
CA ILE A 204 17.16 -3.04 -9.73
C ILE A 204 17.40 -1.97 -8.64
N ALA A 205 16.34 -1.32 -8.15
CA ALA A 205 16.45 -0.24 -7.19
C ALA A 205 16.77 -0.72 -5.76
N GLU A 206 16.13 -1.82 -5.32
CA GLU A 206 16.25 -2.34 -3.95
C GLU A 206 17.38 -3.36 -3.78
N GLY A 207 17.79 -4.02 -4.88
CA GLY A 207 18.74 -5.11 -4.85
C GLY A 207 18.17 -6.44 -4.30
N PRO A 208 19.00 -7.49 -4.23
CA PRO A 208 18.51 -8.86 -3.96
C PRO A 208 17.91 -9.06 -2.56
N GLU A 209 18.27 -8.25 -1.58
CA GLU A 209 17.79 -8.38 -0.20
C GLU A 209 16.30 -8.07 -0.05
N ILE A 210 15.68 -7.43 -1.03
CA ILE A 210 14.25 -7.13 -0.97
C ILE A 210 13.41 -8.40 -1.00
N TRP A 211 13.86 -9.43 -1.72
CA TRP A 211 13.09 -10.66 -1.91
C TRP A 211 12.89 -11.44 -0.62
N ASP A 212 13.90 -11.49 0.26
CA ASP A 212 13.77 -12.11 1.59
C ASP A 212 12.78 -11.33 2.47
N CYS A 213 12.82 -10.01 2.37
CA CYS A 213 11.85 -9.14 3.06
C CYS A 213 10.42 -9.39 2.54
N LEU A 214 10.21 -9.39 1.22
CA LEU A 214 8.90 -9.64 0.62
C LEU A 214 8.40 -11.07 0.87
N MET A 215 9.29 -12.06 0.96
CA MET A 215 8.93 -13.42 1.38
C MET A 215 8.39 -13.42 2.83
N THR A 216 9.05 -12.72 3.74
CA THR A 216 8.58 -12.59 5.12
C THR A 216 7.24 -11.85 5.19
N VAL A 217 7.06 -10.82 4.37
CA VAL A 217 5.79 -10.10 4.20
C VAL A 217 4.69 -11.06 3.73
N TRP A 218 4.94 -11.86 2.69
CA TRP A 218 3.98 -12.82 2.16
C TRP A 218 3.59 -13.89 3.18
N GLN A 219 4.56 -14.49 3.84
CA GLN A 219 4.31 -15.48 4.91
C GLN A 219 3.46 -14.90 6.05
N THR A 220 3.73 -13.66 6.43
CA THR A 220 2.96 -12.96 7.47
C THR A 220 1.52 -12.68 7.00
N MET A 221 1.33 -12.28 5.75
CA MET A 221 0.00 -12.09 5.15
C MET A 221 -0.80 -13.39 5.13
N GLN A 222 -0.19 -14.51 4.69
CA GLN A 222 -0.82 -15.84 4.70
C GLN A 222 -1.23 -16.25 6.13
N ALA A 223 -0.31 -16.12 7.08
CA ALA A 223 -0.57 -16.48 8.47
C ALA A 223 -1.71 -15.63 9.08
N ALA A 224 -1.82 -14.35 8.73
CA ALA A 224 -2.91 -13.50 9.19
C ALA A 224 -4.27 -13.95 8.62
N VAL A 225 -4.34 -14.31 7.33
CA VAL A 225 -5.56 -14.88 6.73
C VAL A 225 -5.94 -16.18 7.43
N GLU A 226 -4.99 -17.11 7.59
CA GLU A 226 -5.24 -18.43 8.17
C GLU A 226 -5.68 -18.35 9.65
N ARG A 227 -5.06 -17.47 10.43
CA ARG A 227 -5.54 -17.24 11.81
C ARG A 227 -6.97 -16.68 11.82
N GLY A 228 -7.25 -15.67 11.00
CA GLY A 228 -8.53 -14.99 11.01
C GLY A 228 -9.71 -15.89 10.58
N ILE A 229 -9.54 -16.73 9.54
CA ILE A 229 -10.60 -17.69 9.12
C ILE A 229 -10.84 -18.80 10.13
N ASN A 230 -9.89 -19.07 11.02
CA ASN A 230 -9.99 -20.09 12.08
C ASN A 230 -10.33 -19.52 13.45
N THR A 231 -10.55 -18.20 13.57
CA THR A 231 -10.86 -17.55 14.85
C THR A 231 -12.30 -17.06 14.86
N GLU A 232 -13.07 -17.53 15.81
CA GLU A 232 -14.44 -17.07 16.09
C GLU A 232 -14.47 -16.17 17.34
N GLY A 233 -15.64 -15.68 17.70
CA GLY A 233 -15.87 -14.87 18.90
C GLY A 233 -16.21 -13.42 18.57
N ARG A 234 -15.76 -12.51 19.42
CA ARG A 234 -16.05 -11.08 19.34
C ARG A 234 -14.77 -10.24 19.25
N LEU A 235 -14.88 -9.12 18.58
CA LEU A 235 -13.81 -8.13 18.51
C LEU A 235 -13.75 -7.34 19.82
N PRO A 236 -12.58 -6.84 20.21
CA PRO A 236 -12.43 -6.02 21.42
C PRO A 236 -13.13 -4.66 21.28
N GLY A 237 -13.44 -4.04 22.41
CA GLY A 237 -14.02 -2.70 22.49
C GLY A 237 -15.54 -2.68 22.66
N PRO A 238 -16.13 -1.47 22.80
CA PRO A 238 -17.53 -1.27 23.19
C PRO A 238 -18.55 -1.73 22.13
N LEU A 239 -18.17 -1.82 20.86
CA LEU A 239 -19.07 -2.25 19.78
C LEU A 239 -19.44 -3.74 19.87
N ASN A 240 -18.63 -4.55 20.56
CA ASN A 240 -18.91 -5.96 20.80
C ASN A 240 -19.28 -6.76 19.54
N LEU A 241 -18.63 -6.44 18.41
CA LEU A 241 -18.93 -7.04 17.11
C LEU A 241 -18.53 -8.51 17.06
N ALA A 242 -19.39 -9.35 16.50
CA ALA A 242 -19.04 -10.73 16.22
C ALA A 242 -18.08 -10.81 15.04
N ARG A 243 -17.04 -11.65 15.12
CA ARG A 243 -16.20 -12.01 13.98
C ARG A 243 -17.04 -12.69 12.90
N LYS A 244 -16.79 -12.36 11.65
CA LYS A 244 -17.57 -12.79 10.48
C LYS A 244 -16.77 -13.72 9.56
N ALA A 245 -15.43 -13.60 9.56
CA ALA A 245 -14.54 -14.24 8.59
C ALA A 245 -14.75 -15.77 8.52
N ALA A 246 -14.71 -16.48 9.64
CA ALA A 246 -14.91 -17.92 9.70
C ALA A 246 -16.25 -18.36 9.10
N LYS A 247 -17.34 -17.64 9.46
CA LYS A 247 -18.69 -17.94 8.94
C LYS A 247 -18.82 -17.67 7.45
N TYR A 248 -18.18 -16.59 6.95
CA TYR A 248 -18.12 -16.30 5.52
C TYR A 248 -17.36 -17.37 4.77
N TYR A 249 -16.23 -17.82 5.30
CA TYR A 249 -15.43 -18.89 4.73
C TYR A 249 -16.24 -20.19 4.53
N VAL A 250 -16.91 -20.65 5.61
CA VAL A 250 -17.73 -21.86 5.57
C VAL A 250 -18.88 -21.72 4.57
N LYS A 251 -19.58 -20.57 4.58
CA LYS A 251 -20.67 -20.32 3.64
C LYS A 251 -20.17 -20.26 2.18
N ALA A 252 -19.09 -19.54 1.94
CA ALA A 252 -18.52 -19.40 0.60
C ALA A 252 -18.09 -20.76 0.03
N SER A 253 -17.49 -21.61 0.86
CA SER A 253 -17.06 -22.95 0.43
C SER A 253 -18.21 -23.86 -0.03
N GLY A 254 -19.44 -23.59 0.42
CA GLY A 254 -20.65 -24.31 0.01
C GLY A 254 -21.36 -23.76 -1.24
N TYR A 255 -20.95 -22.60 -1.77
CA TYR A 255 -21.60 -21.99 -2.91
C TYR A 255 -21.02 -22.47 -4.27
N GLN A 256 -21.76 -22.20 -5.35
CA GLN A 256 -21.28 -22.39 -6.70
C GLN A 256 -20.15 -21.42 -7.04
N LYS A 257 -19.30 -21.79 -8.01
CA LYS A 257 -18.00 -21.18 -8.30
C LYS A 257 -17.99 -19.64 -8.39
N ASN A 258 -18.98 -19.03 -9.03
CA ASN A 258 -19.05 -17.58 -9.19
C ASN A 258 -19.29 -16.83 -7.87
N LEU A 259 -20.22 -17.30 -7.03
CA LEU A 259 -20.48 -16.74 -5.70
C LEU A 259 -19.40 -17.16 -4.69
N GLN A 260 -18.85 -18.36 -4.84
CA GLN A 260 -17.74 -18.86 -4.03
C GLN A 260 -16.53 -17.93 -4.09
N THR A 261 -16.09 -17.57 -5.29
CA THR A 261 -14.96 -16.66 -5.50
C THR A 261 -15.12 -15.38 -4.71
N ARG A 262 -16.25 -14.69 -4.87
CA ARG A 262 -16.50 -13.42 -4.17
C ARG A 262 -16.61 -13.60 -2.66
N GLY A 263 -17.29 -14.65 -2.21
CA GLY A 263 -17.44 -14.97 -0.79
C GLY A 263 -16.11 -15.31 -0.10
N LEU A 264 -15.19 -16.00 -0.79
CA LEU A 264 -13.85 -16.31 -0.28
C LEU A 264 -12.99 -15.04 -0.15
N VAL A 265 -13.00 -14.17 -1.17
CA VAL A 265 -12.27 -12.89 -1.11
C VAL A 265 -12.77 -12.03 0.07
N TYR A 266 -14.08 -11.94 0.26
CA TYR A 266 -14.63 -11.26 1.44
C TYR A 266 -14.14 -11.90 2.74
N SER A 267 -14.20 -13.22 2.84
CA SER A 267 -13.75 -13.93 4.04
C SER A 267 -12.29 -13.65 4.36
N TYR A 268 -11.40 -13.68 3.38
CA TYR A 268 -9.97 -13.44 3.57
C TYR A 268 -9.68 -11.98 3.99
N ALA A 269 -10.36 -11.00 3.38
CA ALA A 269 -10.22 -9.60 3.78
C ALA A 269 -10.77 -9.34 5.20
N LEU A 270 -11.92 -9.92 5.53
CA LEU A 270 -12.47 -9.90 6.90
C LEU A 270 -11.50 -10.54 7.89
N ALA A 271 -10.89 -11.69 7.54
CA ALA A 271 -9.97 -12.41 8.40
C ALA A 271 -8.79 -11.54 8.86
N VAL A 272 -8.08 -10.91 7.91
CA VAL A 272 -6.94 -10.05 8.23
C VAL A 272 -7.39 -8.80 8.99
N SER A 273 -8.52 -8.20 8.60
CA SER A 273 -9.03 -6.99 9.26
C SER A 273 -9.49 -7.27 10.70
N GLU A 274 -10.08 -8.43 10.96
CA GLU A 274 -10.46 -8.86 12.31
C GLU A 274 -9.25 -9.21 13.18
N GLU A 275 -8.21 -9.81 12.59
CA GLU A 275 -6.91 -9.98 13.25
C GLU A 275 -6.29 -8.62 13.62
N ASN A 276 -6.27 -7.67 12.68
CA ASN A 276 -5.82 -6.31 12.95
C ASN A 276 -6.59 -5.67 14.10
N ALA A 277 -7.92 -5.69 14.06
CA ALA A 277 -8.78 -5.10 15.09
C ALA A 277 -8.59 -5.75 16.48
N SER A 278 -8.08 -6.98 16.53
CA SER A 278 -7.81 -7.73 17.76
C SER A 278 -6.36 -7.60 18.25
N GLY A 279 -5.54 -6.74 17.64
CA GLY A 279 -4.12 -6.58 17.98
C GLY A 279 -3.22 -7.72 17.50
N GLY A 280 -3.67 -8.49 16.52
CA GLY A 280 -2.89 -9.53 15.87
C GLY A 280 -1.74 -8.96 15.02
N ILE A 281 -0.77 -9.81 14.68
CA ILE A 281 0.34 -9.44 13.79
C ILE A 281 -0.16 -9.43 12.35
N ILE A 282 0.00 -8.29 11.69
CA ILE A 282 -0.37 -8.07 10.28
C ILE A 282 0.75 -7.33 9.54
N VAL A 283 0.57 -7.16 8.24
CA VAL A 283 1.43 -6.31 7.40
C VAL A 283 0.65 -5.07 7.00
N THR A 284 1.26 -3.88 7.11
CA THR A 284 0.68 -2.66 6.51
C THR A 284 0.68 -2.76 4.99
N ALA A 285 -0.46 -2.46 4.33
CA ALA A 285 -0.59 -2.48 2.87
C ALA A 285 -1.67 -1.49 2.38
N PRO A 286 -1.43 -0.14 2.36
CA PRO A 286 -0.25 0.53 2.90
C PRO A 286 -0.35 0.82 4.41
N THR A 287 -1.51 0.65 5.04
CA THR A 287 -1.76 0.92 6.47
C THR A 287 -2.39 -0.28 7.16
N CYS A 288 -2.46 -0.26 8.50
CA CYS A 288 -3.22 -1.27 9.27
C CYS A 288 -4.71 -1.24 8.93
N GLY A 289 -5.30 -0.05 8.75
CA GLY A 289 -6.72 0.11 8.43
C GLY A 289 -7.13 -0.54 7.11
N ALA A 290 -6.18 -0.73 6.20
CA ALA A 290 -6.39 -1.32 4.88
C ALA A 290 -5.66 -2.66 4.67
N CYS A 291 -5.09 -3.25 5.74
CA CYS A 291 -4.22 -4.42 5.67
C CYS A 291 -4.89 -5.70 5.15
N GLY A 292 -6.22 -5.74 5.06
CA GLY A 292 -6.96 -6.90 4.58
C GLY A 292 -7.08 -7.00 3.06
N VAL A 293 -6.89 -5.91 2.31
CA VAL A 293 -7.18 -5.85 0.87
C VAL A 293 -6.18 -6.67 0.06
N LEU A 294 -4.91 -6.30 0.11
CA LEU A 294 -3.84 -6.95 -0.67
C LEU A 294 -3.67 -8.43 -0.31
N PRO A 295 -3.59 -8.82 0.98
CA PRO A 295 -3.48 -10.23 1.33
C PRO A 295 -4.65 -11.09 0.86
N ALA A 296 -5.89 -10.57 0.92
CA ALA A 296 -7.07 -11.31 0.47
C ALA A 296 -7.03 -11.62 -1.02
N VAL A 297 -6.65 -10.64 -1.83
CA VAL A 297 -6.52 -10.81 -3.29
C VAL A 297 -5.42 -11.81 -3.61
N LEU A 298 -4.22 -11.62 -3.07
CA LEU A 298 -3.08 -12.50 -3.32
C LEU A 298 -3.32 -13.93 -2.83
N TYR A 299 -3.87 -14.10 -1.62
CA TYR A 299 -4.19 -15.42 -1.06
C TYR A 299 -5.25 -16.14 -1.91
N HIS A 300 -6.28 -15.41 -2.35
CA HIS A 300 -7.30 -15.95 -3.23
C HIS A 300 -6.72 -16.42 -4.57
N LEU A 301 -5.90 -15.59 -5.21
CA LEU A 301 -5.29 -15.90 -6.51
C LEU A 301 -4.24 -17.01 -6.41
N SER A 302 -3.42 -17.01 -5.36
CA SER A 302 -2.45 -18.09 -5.11
C SER A 302 -3.13 -19.44 -4.97
N ARG A 303 -4.21 -19.54 -4.18
CA ARG A 303 -4.96 -20.80 -3.98
C ARG A 303 -5.79 -21.19 -5.19
N GLY A 304 -6.37 -20.23 -5.90
CA GLY A 304 -7.26 -20.50 -7.04
C GLY A 304 -6.54 -20.81 -8.35
N HIS A 305 -5.36 -20.25 -8.57
CA HIS A 305 -4.58 -20.37 -9.80
C HIS A 305 -3.24 -21.06 -9.62
N HIS A 306 -2.88 -21.46 -8.39
CA HIS A 306 -1.63 -22.14 -8.06
C HIS A 306 -0.37 -21.36 -8.51
N PHE A 307 -0.40 -20.03 -8.39
CA PHE A 307 0.79 -19.21 -8.64
C PHE A 307 1.90 -19.57 -7.65
N SER A 308 3.14 -19.64 -8.15
CA SER A 308 4.31 -19.85 -7.30
C SER A 308 4.55 -18.66 -6.37
N ASP A 309 5.22 -18.89 -5.25
CA ASP A 309 5.61 -17.81 -4.34
C ASP A 309 6.43 -16.72 -5.06
N GLU A 310 7.33 -17.08 -5.96
CA GLU A 310 8.08 -16.14 -6.79
C GLU A 310 7.16 -15.16 -7.55
N LYS A 311 6.12 -15.67 -8.22
CA LYS A 311 5.15 -14.80 -8.92
C LYS A 311 4.37 -13.91 -7.95
N ILE A 312 4.05 -14.42 -6.77
CA ILE A 312 3.40 -13.63 -5.72
C ILE A 312 4.34 -12.53 -5.23
N LEU A 313 5.63 -12.79 -5.05
CA LEU A 313 6.61 -11.77 -4.67
C LEU A 313 6.74 -10.67 -5.74
N HIS A 314 6.78 -11.03 -7.03
CA HIS A 314 6.74 -10.05 -8.12
C HIS A 314 5.47 -9.17 -8.07
N ALA A 315 4.31 -9.77 -7.74
CA ALA A 315 3.07 -9.03 -7.57
C ALA A 315 3.09 -8.11 -6.33
N ILE A 316 3.70 -8.55 -5.22
CA ILE A 316 3.88 -7.72 -4.03
C ILE A 316 4.82 -6.54 -4.33
N ALA A 317 5.92 -6.76 -5.06
CA ALA A 317 6.82 -5.70 -5.50
C ALA A 317 6.10 -4.67 -6.37
N THR A 318 5.29 -5.13 -7.34
CA THR A 318 4.44 -4.26 -8.17
C THR A 318 3.41 -3.48 -7.33
N ALA A 319 2.74 -4.13 -6.38
CA ALA A 319 1.85 -3.45 -5.43
C ALA A 319 2.59 -2.41 -4.60
N GLY A 320 3.80 -2.75 -4.15
CA GLY A 320 4.64 -1.88 -3.34
C GLY A 320 5.01 -0.59 -4.05
N ILE A 321 5.43 -0.66 -5.32
CA ILE A 321 5.77 0.56 -6.06
C ILE A 321 4.55 1.45 -6.28
N VAL A 322 3.35 0.88 -6.53
CA VAL A 322 2.09 1.62 -6.63
C VAL A 322 1.79 2.37 -5.33
N GLY A 323 1.86 1.70 -4.18
CA GLY A 323 1.65 2.32 -2.87
C GLY A 323 2.69 3.38 -2.53
N ASN A 324 3.94 3.16 -2.92
CA ASN A 324 5.06 4.07 -2.68
C ASN A 324 4.95 5.37 -3.48
N VAL A 325 4.54 5.28 -4.75
CA VAL A 325 4.24 6.46 -5.59
C VAL A 325 3.14 7.31 -4.94
N VAL A 326 2.06 6.70 -4.43
CA VAL A 326 1.00 7.45 -3.73
C VAL A 326 1.52 8.08 -2.45
N LYS A 327 2.27 7.33 -1.65
CA LYS A 327 2.85 7.82 -0.39
C LYS A 327 3.75 9.05 -0.60
N THR A 328 4.53 9.04 -1.68
CA THR A 328 5.47 10.12 -2.00
C THR A 328 4.75 11.37 -2.53
N ASN A 329 3.77 11.20 -3.43
CA ASN A 329 3.15 12.34 -4.14
C ASN A 329 1.89 12.89 -3.43
N ALA A 330 1.30 12.11 -2.52
CA ALA A 330 0.13 12.53 -1.74
C ALA A 330 0.29 12.15 -0.26
N SER A 331 -0.56 11.26 0.25
CA SER A 331 -0.49 10.73 1.61
C SER A 331 -1.23 9.38 1.68
N ILE A 332 -0.79 8.54 2.61
CA ILE A 332 -1.48 7.28 2.97
C ILE A 332 -2.10 7.36 4.38
N SER A 333 -2.19 8.55 4.97
CA SER A 333 -2.74 8.75 6.32
C SER A 333 -4.22 9.09 6.26
N GLY A 334 -5.07 8.34 6.98
CA GLY A 334 -6.49 8.62 7.13
C GLY A 334 -6.77 9.98 7.77
N ALA A 335 -5.90 10.42 8.68
CA ALA A 335 -5.98 11.73 9.33
C ALA A 335 -5.64 12.90 8.38
N ASP A 336 -4.91 12.65 7.32
CA ASP A 336 -4.51 13.65 6.32
C ASP A 336 -5.47 13.70 5.13
N VAL A 337 -5.71 12.57 4.48
CA VAL A 337 -6.47 12.51 3.23
C VAL A 337 -7.76 11.67 3.32
N GLY A 338 -8.14 11.19 4.49
CA GLY A 338 -9.29 10.28 4.62
C GLY A 338 -8.97 8.84 4.21
N CYS A 339 -10.00 7.99 4.20
CA CYS A 339 -9.85 6.56 3.90
C CYS A 339 -9.52 6.25 2.43
N GLN A 340 -9.64 7.25 1.52
CA GLN A 340 -9.16 7.13 0.14
C GLN A 340 -7.65 6.86 0.09
N GLY A 341 -6.86 7.46 1.00
CA GLY A 341 -5.42 7.21 1.15
C GLY A 341 -5.06 5.87 1.77
N GLU A 342 -5.98 5.22 2.46
CA GLU A 342 -5.78 3.90 3.05
C GLU A 342 -6.39 2.80 2.17
N VAL A 343 -7.71 2.67 2.18
CA VAL A 343 -8.45 1.61 1.48
C VAL A 343 -8.40 1.79 -0.04
N GLY A 344 -8.47 3.05 -0.53
CA GLY A 344 -8.35 3.35 -1.96
C GLY A 344 -6.97 2.97 -2.49
N VAL A 345 -5.91 3.32 -1.78
CA VAL A 345 -4.54 2.95 -2.16
C VAL A 345 -4.33 1.43 -2.06
N ALA A 346 -4.85 0.77 -1.02
CA ALA A 346 -4.80 -0.69 -0.91
C ALA A 346 -5.51 -1.38 -2.07
N CYS A 347 -6.66 -0.84 -2.54
CA CYS A 347 -7.34 -1.34 -3.73
C CYS A 347 -6.49 -1.18 -4.98
N ALA A 348 -5.86 -0.02 -5.20
CA ALA A 348 -4.93 0.21 -6.31
C ALA A 348 -3.76 -0.77 -6.30
N MET A 349 -3.11 -0.95 -5.14
CA MET A 349 -2.02 -1.90 -4.93
C MET A 349 -2.45 -3.33 -5.30
N ALA A 350 -3.62 -3.77 -4.80
CA ALA A 350 -4.13 -5.11 -5.05
C ALA A 350 -4.60 -5.32 -6.50
N SER A 351 -5.13 -4.27 -7.16
CA SER A 351 -5.50 -4.28 -8.57
C SER A 351 -4.28 -4.48 -9.47
N ALA A 352 -3.22 -3.70 -9.22
CA ALA A 352 -1.95 -3.83 -9.93
C ALA A 352 -1.31 -5.20 -9.73
N ALA A 353 -1.29 -5.70 -8.48
CA ALA A 353 -0.76 -7.02 -8.15
C ALA A 353 -1.51 -8.14 -8.88
N ALA A 354 -2.84 -8.08 -8.91
CA ALA A 354 -3.67 -9.04 -9.64
C ALA A 354 -3.37 -8.98 -11.14
N CYS A 355 -3.30 -7.78 -11.73
CA CYS A 355 -2.99 -7.59 -13.14
C CYS A 355 -1.59 -8.11 -13.49
N GLN A 356 -0.59 -7.88 -12.63
CA GLN A 356 0.76 -8.45 -12.76
C GLN A 356 0.75 -9.98 -12.78
N LEU A 357 -0.02 -10.64 -11.91
CA LEU A 357 -0.12 -12.10 -11.85
C LEU A 357 -0.69 -12.71 -13.13
N PHE A 358 -1.61 -12.03 -13.79
CA PHE A 358 -2.18 -12.46 -15.08
C PHE A 358 -1.38 -11.99 -16.30
N GLY A 359 -0.20 -11.41 -16.11
CA GLY A 359 0.70 -11.01 -17.21
C GLY A 359 0.28 -9.75 -17.94
N GLY A 360 -0.40 -8.84 -17.25
CA GLY A 360 -0.76 -7.53 -17.80
C GLY A 360 0.45 -6.71 -18.23
N SER A 361 0.30 -5.95 -19.32
CA SER A 361 1.30 -4.99 -19.76
C SER A 361 1.48 -3.86 -18.73
N PRO A 362 2.59 -3.10 -18.77
CA PRO A 362 2.77 -1.96 -17.88
C PRO A 362 1.59 -0.97 -17.89
N SER A 363 1.00 -0.68 -19.06
CA SER A 363 -0.19 0.17 -19.17
C SER A 363 -1.44 -0.46 -18.54
N GLN A 364 -1.64 -1.77 -18.68
CA GLN A 364 -2.79 -2.44 -18.06
C GLN A 364 -2.65 -2.48 -16.54
N ILE A 365 -1.45 -2.67 -16.01
CA ILE A 365 -1.17 -2.66 -14.57
C ILE A 365 -1.42 -1.27 -13.98
N GLU A 366 -0.95 -0.22 -14.67
CA GLU A 366 -1.20 1.17 -14.27
C GLU A 366 -2.69 1.49 -14.33
N TYR A 367 -3.40 1.08 -15.39
CA TYR A 367 -4.84 1.29 -15.53
C TYR A 367 -5.63 0.56 -14.43
N ALA A 368 -5.25 -0.68 -14.07
CA ALA A 368 -5.88 -1.39 -12.96
C ALA A 368 -5.69 -0.64 -11.62
N ALA A 369 -4.50 -0.08 -11.39
CA ALA A 369 -4.22 0.73 -10.20
C ALA A 369 -5.04 2.03 -10.19
N GLU A 370 -5.11 2.71 -11.34
CA GLU A 370 -5.88 3.93 -11.53
C GLU A 370 -7.34 3.74 -11.15
N MET A 371 -8.00 2.73 -11.74
CA MET A 371 -9.40 2.39 -11.43
C MET A 371 -9.59 2.01 -9.97
N GLY A 372 -8.63 1.30 -9.38
CA GLY A 372 -8.65 0.93 -7.97
C GLY A 372 -8.69 2.14 -7.04
N LEU A 373 -7.96 3.21 -7.36
CA LEU A 373 -7.94 4.44 -6.56
C LEU A 373 -9.10 5.38 -6.91
N GLU A 374 -9.37 5.59 -8.20
CA GLU A 374 -10.41 6.51 -8.69
C GLU A 374 -11.76 6.25 -8.02
N HIS A 375 -12.17 4.98 -7.94
CA HIS A 375 -13.45 4.57 -7.36
C HIS A 375 -13.54 4.71 -5.83
N HIS A 376 -12.48 5.18 -5.18
CA HIS A 376 -12.41 5.46 -3.75
C HIS A 376 -12.20 6.94 -3.43
N LEU A 377 -12.17 7.82 -4.44
CA LEU A 377 -12.03 9.26 -4.22
C LEU A 377 -13.18 9.82 -3.36
N GLY A 378 -12.85 10.73 -2.45
CA GLY A 378 -13.81 11.34 -1.51
C GLY A 378 -14.19 10.47 -0.31
N MET A 379 -13.58 9.31 -0.10
CA MET A 379 -13.90 8.42 1.02
C MET A 379 -13.41 9.01 2.34
N THR A 380 -14.37 9.24 3.26
CA THR A 380 -14.11 9.76 4.61
C THR A 380 -13.38 8.74 5.50
N CYS A 381 -12.71 9.20 6.56
CA CYS A 381 -12.21 8.38 7.67
C CYS A 381 -12.97 8.74 8.94
N ASP A 382 -14.03 8.01 9.22
CA ASP A 382 -15.01 8.27 10.27
C ASP A 382 -15.33 7.01 11.12
N PRO A 383 -14.30 6.41 11.77
CA PRO A 383 -14.47 5.15 12.48
C PRO A 383 -15.35 5.31 13.73
N VAL A 384 -16.36 4.43 13.83
CA VAL A 384 -17.30 4.42 14.98
C VAL A 384 -16.55 4.10 16.25
N CYS A 385 -16.76 4.89 17.30
CA CYS A 385 -16.04 4.83 18.58
C CYS A 385 -14.50 4.93 18.44
N GLY A 386 -13.97 5.45 17.34
CA GLY A 386 -12.55 5.48 17.08
C GLY A 386 -11.91 4.11 16.85
N LEU A 387 -12.72 3.08 16.56
CA LEU A 387 -12.25 1.71 16.38
C LEU A 387 -12.04 1.37 14.90
N VAL A 388 -10.92 0.72 14.56
CA VAL A 388 -10.67 0.19 13.21
C VAL A 388 -11.55 -1.05 12.96
N GLN A 389 -12.86 -0.86 13.07
CA GLN A 389 -13.89 -1.90 12.95
C GLN A 389 -15.00 -1.49 12.00
N ILE A 390 -15.80 -0.48 12.34
CA ILE A 390 -16.84 0.08 11.46
C ILE A 390 -16.37 1.47 10.99
N PRO A 391 -16.30 1.70 9.68
CA PRO A 391 -16.61 0.81 8.54
C PRO A 391 -15.40 0.03 8.02
N CYS A 392 -14.25 0.12 8.65
CA CYS A 392 -12.95 -0.32 8.13
C CYS A 392 -12.93 -1.80 7.67
N ILE A 393 -13.43 -2.72 8.51
CA ILE A 393 -13.42 -4.16 8.22
C ILE A 393 -14.20 -4.48 6.94
N GLU A 394 -15.38 -3.88 6.78
CA GLU A 394 -16.22 -4.13 5.60
C GLU A 394 -15.68 -3.42 4.35
N ARG A 395 -15.09 -2.22 4.50
CA ARG A 395 -14.41 -1.51 3.40
C ARG A 395 -13.27 -2.34 2.81
N ASN A 396 -12.50 -3.05 3.63
CA ASN A 396 -11.45 -3.96 3.15
C ASN A 396 -12.03 -5.08 2.26
N ALA A 397 -13.13 -5.71 2.67
CA ALA A 397 -13.76 -6.77 1.91
C ALA A 397 -14.26 -6.26 0.54
N PHE A 398 -14.92 -5.11 0.50
CA PHE A 398 -15.40 -4.51 -0.74
C PHE A 398 -14.25 -4.04 -1.65
N ALA A 399 -13.19 -3.46 -1.09
CA ALA A 399 -12.02 -3.03 -1.84
C ALA A 399 -11.25 -4.22 -2.45
N ALA A 400 -11.15 -5.35 -1.74
CA ALA A 400 -10.54 -6.56 -2.28
C ALA A 400 -11.32 -7.13 -3.48
N ALA A 401 -12.67 -7.12 -3.41
CA ALA A 401 -13.49 -7.51 -4.55
C ALA A 401 -13.36 -6.50 -5.72
N ARG A 402 -13.35 -5.20 -5.42
CA ARG A 402 -13.14 -4.15 -6.42
C ARG A 402 -11.79 -4.28 -7.11
N ALA A 403 -10.74 -4.67 -6.39
CA ALA A 403 -9.41 -4.88 -6.96
C ALA A 403 -9.42 -5.99 -8.05
N LEU A 404 -10.16 -7.07 -7.84
CA LEU A 404 -10.35 -8.11 -8.85
C LEU A 404 -11.18 -7.61 -10.05
N ASP A 405 -12.23 -6.83 -9.80
CA ASP A 405 -13.04 -6.23 -10.86
C ASP A 405 -12.20 -5.27 -11.72
N SER A 406 -11.36 -4.43 -11.10
CA SER A 406 -10.45 -3.50 -11.77
C SER A 406 -9.39 -4.23 -12.62
N ASN A 407 -8.81 -5.31 -12.08
CA ASN A 407 -7.91 -6.18 -12.84
C ASN A 407 -8.59 -6.75 -14.09
N ILE A 408 -9.79 -7.33 -13.96
CA ILE A 408 -10.53 -7.91 -15.09
C ILE A 408 -10.79 -6.86 -16.15
N PHE A 409 -11.26 -5.67 -15.74
CA PHE A 409 -11.57 -4.58 -16.67
C PHE A 409 -10.31 -4.11 -17.42
N ALA A 410 -9.21 -3.87 -16.72
CA ALA A 410 -7.96 -3.44 -17.32
C ALA A 410 -7.37 -4.52 -18.26
N SER A 411 -7.46 -5.80 -17.89
CA SER A 411 -6.96 -6.92 -18.68
C SER A 411 -7.72 -7.12 -20.00
N PHE A 412 -8.99 -6.70 -20.09
CA PHE A 412 -9.77 -6.74 -21.33
C PHE A 412 -9.56 -5.54 -22.24
N SER A 413 -8.87 -4.49 -21.74
CA SER A 413 -8.51 -3.31 -22.50
C SER A 413 -7.12 -3.46 -23.14
N ASP A 414 -6.76 -2.49 -23.99
CA ASP A 414 -5.39 -2.32 -24.49
C ASP A 414 -4.48 -1.54 -23.51
N GLY A 415 -5.01 -1.14 -22.36
CA GLY A 415 -4.32 -0.32 -21.36
C GLY A 415 -4.30 1.18 -21.70
N ILE A 416 -4.90 1.61 -22.81
CA ILE A 416 -4.96 3.04 -23.19
C ILE A 416 -6.16 3.68 -22.50
N HIS A 417 -5.92 4.73 -21.72
CA HIS A 417 -6.96 5.49 -21.03
C HIS A 417 -6.57 6.97 -20.88
N ARG A 418 -7.54 7.82 -20.50
CA ARG A 418 -7.40 9.29 -20.55
C ARG A 418 -6.86 9.90 -19.27
N VAL A 419 -7.14 9.29 -18.13
CA VAL A 419 -6.78 9.79 -16.80
C VAL A 419 -5.69 8.88 -16.24
N SER A 420 -4.47 9.37 -16.11
CA SER A 420 -3.38 8.56 -15.54
C SER A 420 -3.51 8.41 -14.03
N PHE A 421 -2.90 7.37 -13.49
CA PHE A 421 -2.82 7.14 -12.03
C PHE A 421 -2.24 8.35 -11.29
N ASP A 422 -1.22 9.01 -11.85
CA ASP A 422 -0.62 10.22 -11.24
C ASP A 422 -1.65 11.38 -11.14
N LYS A 423 -2.56 11.51 -12.12
CA LYS A 423 -3.65 12.51 -12.05
C LYS A 423 -4.64 12.16 -10.96
N VAL A 424 -5.00 10.88 -10.81
CA VAL A 424 -5.89 10.44 -9.72
C VAL A 424 -5.25 10.68 -8.35
N ILE A 425 -3.94 10.44 -8.20
CA ILE A 425 -3.18 10.79 -6.98
C ILE A 425 -3.30 12.28 -6.65
N ASN A 426 -3.12 13.14 -7.65
CA ASN A 426 -3.26 14.59 -7.46
C ASN A 426 -4.69 14.98 -7.04
N VAL A 427 -5.71 14.37 -7.65
CA VAL A 427 -7.12 14.57 -7.25
C VAL A 427 -7.36 14.06 -5.83
N MET A 428 -6.82 12.90 -5.47
CA MET A 428 -6.89 12.37 -4.11
C MET A 428 -6.27 13.33 -3.08
N LYS A 429 -5.12 13.91 -3.40
CA LYS A 429 -4.45 14.91 -2.55
C LYS A 429 -5.33 16.14 -2.36
N GLN A 430 -5.93 16.65 -3.45
CA GLN A 430 -6.81 17.82 -3.40
C GLN A 430 -8.09 17.53 -2.63
N THR A 431 -8.79 16.43 -2.95
CA THR A 431 -10.01 16.05 -2.22
C THR A 431 -9.74 15.75 -0.76
N GLY A 432 -8.58 15.17 -0.44
CA GLY A 432 -8.11 15.00 0.94
C GLY A 432 -7.93 16.33 1.67
N HIS A 433 -7.32 17.33 1.02
CA HIS A 433 -7.21 18.67 1.57
C HIS A 433 -8.58 19.31 1.80
N ASP A 434 -9.51 19.17 0.85
CA ASP A 434 -10.84 19.79 0.86
C ASP A 434 -11.83 19.10 1.81
N LEU A 435 -11.59 17.85 2.20
CA LEU A 435 -12.39 17.18 3.21
C LEU A 435 -12.30 17.94 4.56
N PRO A 436 -13.44 18.28 5.18
CA PRO A 436 -13.44 18.84 6.53
C PRO A 436 -12.72 17.94 7.54
N SER A 437 -12.03 18.53 8.51
CA SER A 437 -11.35 17.79 9.59
C SER A 437 -12.27 16.79 10.31
N LEU A 438 -13.56 17.12 10.40
CA LEU A 438 -14.62 16.26 10.94
C LEU A 438 -14.67 14.84 10.33
N TYR A 439 -14.19 14.67 9.11
CA TYR A 439 -14.18 13.40 8.36
C TYR A 439 -12.78 12.79 8.21
N LYS A 440 -11.81 13.26 9.02
CA LYS A 440 -10.41 12.85 8.95
C LYS A 440 -9.93 12.23 10.27
N GLU A 441 -10.44 11.03 10.58
CA GLU A 441 -10.01 10.22 11.74
C GLU A 441 -10.16 10.94 13.10
N THR A 442 -11.24 11.72 13.27
CA THR A 442 -11.56 12.40 14.54
C THR A 442 -12.66 11.68 15.34
N SER A 443 -13.44 10.83 14.71
CA SER A 443 -14.64 10.17 15.29
C SER A 443 -15.72 11.16 15.79
N GLU A 444 -15.74 12.37 15.25
CA GLU A 444 -16.71 13.41 15.60
C GLU A 444 -17.82 13.59 14.56
N GLY A 445 -17.61 13.09 13.34
CA GLY A 445 -18.53 13.23 12.22
C GLY A 445 -18.79 11.94 11.46
N GLY A 446 -19.61 12.03 10.41
CA GLY A 446 -19.95 10.91 9.55
C GLY A 446 -20.59 9.75 10.31
N LEU A 447 -20.14 8.52 10.06
CA LEU A 447 -20.63 7.32 10.74
C LEU A 447 -20.34 7.34 12.23
N ALA A 448 -19.24 7.96 12.66
CA ALA A 448 -18.85 8.02 14.07
C ALA A 448 -19.82 8.85 14.92
N ALA A 449 -20.52 9.82 14.33
CA ALA A 449 -21.53 10.62 15.01
C ALA A 449 -22.87 9.88 15.22
N MET A 450 -23.04 8.71 14.61
CA MET A 450 -24.26 7.92 14.78
C MET A 450 -24.21 7.16 16.12
N ASN A 451 -25.29 7.25 16.87
CA ASN A 451 -25.48 6.42 18.08
C ASN A 451 -25.70 4.96 17.64
N VAL A 452 -24.72 4.11 17.84
CA VAL A 452 -24.75 2.69 17.49
C VAL A 452 -24.78 1.85 18.76
#